data_a1d8c81ca81e5257c67111167f0bbcfd
#
_entry.id   a1d8c81ca81e5257c67111167f0bbcfd
#
_cell.length_a   1.000
_cell.length_b   1.000
_cell.length_c   1.000
_cell.angle_alpha   90.00
_cell.angle_beta   90.00
_cell.angle_gamma   90.00
#
_symmetry.space_group_name_H-M   'P 1'
#
loop_
_entity.id
_entity.type
_entity.pdbx_description
1 polymer ?
#
loop_
_entity_poly.entity_id
_entity_poly.type
_entity_poly.pdbx_seq_one_letter_code
_entity_poly.pdbx_strand_id
1 'polypeptide(L)'
;QHGYVVASPAIRGRVQKGEDGHYNGKAPACVVDYKAAVRYLHFLADKLPGDENKIITNGTSAGGALSSLMGSTGNHPDYEPYLQALGAADAGDDVFAASCYCPIINLEHADMAYEWEFCSVNDFHRANMKMDEGGRPVFTPVDGEMTEEQIRVSVEEKALFPAYVSSLGLKDENGAPLTLDADGEGSLKEYVKHIVMESAQRALDGGVDLADKTWLTIENGKVKSMDFAAYVKDITRMKTAPAFDALDLESPENDLFGNEMTNCRHFTEYSAANTKVQGERAEKKIVKMLNPMEYVMDEMAQKAHHFRIRHGECDRDTSLVI
;
A
#
# COMPACT_ATOMS: atom_id res chain seq x y z
N GLN A 1 -18.67 1.83 17.81
CA GLN A 1 -18.23 2.76 18.86
C GLN A 1 -17.65 2.06 20.11
N HIS A 2 -18.02 0.90 20.51
CA HIS A 2 -17.39 -0.03 21.46
C HIS A 2 -16.43 0.58 22.51
N GLY A 3 -16.70 1.80 23.02
CA GLY A 3 -15.87 2.48 24.02
C GLY A 3 -14.69 3.30 23.47
N TYR A 4 -14.57 3.43 22.16
CA TYR A 4 -13.55 4.30 21.56
C TYR A 4 -14.05 5.74 21.37
N VAL A 5 -13.15 6.70 21.56
CA VAL A 5 -13.30 8.05 21.03
C VAL A 5 -12.81 8.04 19.60
N VAL A 6 -13.60 8.58 18.67
CA VAL A 6 -13.26 8.58 17.23
C VAL A 6 -12.94 10.00 16.80
N ALA A 7 -11.76 10.19 16.23
CA ALA A 7 -11.35 11.41 15.54
C ALA A 7 -11.22 11.13 14.03
N SER A 8 -11.77 12.00 13.22
CA SER A 8 -11.68 11.92 11.76
C SER A 8 -11.21 13.28 11.22
N PRO A 9 -9.90 13.53 11.23
CA PRO A 9 -9.37 14.81 10.74
C PRO A 9 -9.50 14.89 9.22
N ALA A 10 -9.81 16.09 8.72
CA ALA A 10 -9.68 16.40 7.31
C ALA A 10 -8.21 16.54 6.94
N ILE A 11 -7.83 16.05 5.76
CA ILE A 11 -6.48 16.19 5.22
C ILE A 11 -6.53 16.80 3.83
N ARG A 12 -5.44 17.43 3.41
CA ARG A 12 -5.31 17.98 2.06
C ARG A 12 -5.31 16.86 1.01
N GLY A 13 -6.17 16.99 0.02
CA GLY A 13 -6.25 16.04 -1.10
C GLY A 13 -5.16 16.31 -2.16
N ARG A 14 -4.68 15.25 -2.80
CA ARG A 14 -3.57 15.29 -3.79
C ARG A 14 -3.75 16.27 -4.94
N VAL A 15 -4.98 16.62 -5.30
CA VAL A 15 -5.30 17.58 -6.38
C VAL A 15 -5.80 18.93 -5.84
N GLN A 16 -5.77 19.10 -4.52
CA GLN A 16 -6.19 20.35 -3.89
C GLN A 16 -5.24 21.50 -4.24
N LYS A 17 -5.82 22.67 -4.47
CA LYS A 17 -5.08 23.91 -4.71
C LYS A 17 -5.40 24.94 -3.64
N GLY A 18 -4.41 25.76 -3.33
CA GLY A 18 -4.55 26.96 -2.52
C GLY A 18 -5.21 28.12 -3.30
N GLU A 19 -5.42 29.24 -2.60
CA GLU A 19 -5.97 30.46 -3.21
C GLU A 19 -5.04 31.07 -4.29
N ASP A 20 -3.75 30.77 -4.19
CA ASP A 20 -2.72 31.15 -5.16
C ASP A 20 -2.71 30.27 -6.43
N GLY A 21 -3.56 29.24 -6.49
CA GLY A 21 -3.68 28.30 -7.59
C GLY A 21 -2.63 27.20 -7.61
N HIS A 22 -1.69 27.17 -6.66
CA HIS A 22 -0.69 26.12 -6.53
C HIS A 22 -1.24 24.88 -5.80
N TYR A 23 -0.71 23.70 -6.12
CA TYR A 23 -1.09 22.48 -5.42
C TYR A 23 -0.51 22.49 -4.00
N ASN A 24 -1.34 22.23 -3.00
CA ASN A 24 -0.95 22.21 -1.60
C ASN A 24 -1.14 20.86 -0.89
N GLY A 25 -1.69 19.86 -1.60
CA GLY A 25 -1.96 18.52 -1.08
C GLY A 25 -1.07 17.42 -1.65
N LYS A 26 0.01 17.77 -2.38
CA LYS A 26 0.98 16.79 -2.89
C LYS A 26 1.76 16.12 -1.74
N ALA A 27 2.32 14.94 -2.01
CA ALA A 27 3.15 14.26 -1.04
C ALA A 27 4.24 15.19 -0.48
N PRO A 28 4.50 15.18 0.84
CA PRO A 28 3.95 14.32 1.89
C PRO A 28 2.76 14.92 2.66
N ALA A 29 2.03 15.90 2.11
CA ALA A 29 1.02 16.70 2.81
C ALA A 29 0.00 15.86 3.60
N CYS A 30 -0.50 14.76 3.04
CA CYS A 30 -1.49 13.90 3.70
C CYS A 30 -0.94 13.29 5.00
N VAL A 31 0.32 12.84 5.01
CA VAL A 31 0.98 12.30 6.22
C VAL A 31 1.22 13.40 7.24
N VAL A 32 1.70 14.57 6.79
CA VAL A 32 1.94 15.74 7.64
C VAL A 32 0.67 16.20 8.34
N ASP A 33 -0.46 16.24 7.62
CA ASP A 33 -1.75 16.63 8.18
C ASP A 33 -2.21 15.66 9.28
N TYR A 34 -2.04 14.34 9.07
CA TYR A 34 -2.34 13.35 10.10
C TYR A 34 -1.41 13.45 11.30
N LYS A 35 -0.12 13.66 11.09
CA LYS A 35 0.85 13.89 12.17
C LYS A 35 0.48 15.14 12.99
N ALA A 36 0.12 16.24 12.32
CA ALA A 36 -0.34 17.44 12.98
C ALA A 36 -1.62 17.20 13.80
N ALA A 37 -2.54 16.37 13.30
CA ALA A 37 -3.74 15.99 14.04
C ALA A 37 -3.40 15.17 15.31
N VAL A 38 -2.46 14.22 15.21
CA VAL A 38 -2.00 13.45 16.38
C VAL A 38 -1.31 14.37 17.40
N ARG A 39 -0.41 15.27 16.97
CA ARG A 39 0.20 16.29 17.84
C ARG A 39 -0.86 17.12 18.56
N TYR A 40 -1.92 17.50 17.86
CA TYR A 40 -3.00 18.27 18.47
C TYR A 40 -3.78 17.47 19.52
N LEU A 41 -4.00 16.16 19.29
CA LEU A 41 -4.63 15.28 20.29
C LEU A 41 -3.75 15.14 21.55
N HIS A 42 -2.45 14.94 21.40
CA HIS A 42 -1.51 14.92 22.54
C HIS A 42 -1.47 16.26 23.28
N PHE A 43 -1.43 17.38 22.54
CA PHE A 43 -1.42 18.72 23.12
C PHE A 43 -2.70 19.04 23.93
N LEU A 44 -3.81 18.46 23.56
CA LEU A 44 -5.11 18.63 24.24
C LEU A 44 -5.47 17.47 25.19
N ALA A 45 -4.52 16.63 25.58
CA ALA A 45 -4.74 15.44 26.40
C ALA A 45 -5.65 15.70 27.62
N ASP A 46 -5.38 16.78 28.37
CA ASP A 46 -6.16 17.16 29.55
C ASP A 46 -7.60 17.65 29.24
N LYS A 47 -7.94 17.87 27.98
CA LYS A 47 -9.22 18.50 27.55
C LYS A 47 -10.10 17.55 26.75
N LEU A 48 -9.53 16.48 26.19
CA LEU A 48 -10.24 15.51 25.36
C LEU A 48 -10.53 14.23 26.14
N PRO A 49 -11.66 13.57 25.87
CA PRO A 49 -11.89 12.25 26.45
C PRO A 49 -10.98 11.22 25.77
N GLY A 50 -10.58 10.20 26.52
CA GLY A 50 -9.75 9.12 26.04
C GLY A 50 -8.37 9.10 26.71
N ASP A 51 -7.53 8.20 26.23
CA ASP A 51 -6.13 8.05 26.66
C ASP A 51 -5.24 8.43 25.47
N GLU A 52 -4.59 9.58 25.56
CA GLU A 52 -3.72 10.13 24.51
C GLU A 52 -2.52 9.23 24.22
N ASN A 53 -2.15 8.36 25.15
CA ASN A 53 -1.07 7.39 24.97
C ASN A 53 -1.55 6.11 24.27
N LYS A 54 -2.83 6.04 23.90
CA LYS A 54 -3.44 4.89 23.20
C LYS A 54 -4.12 5.28 21.90
N ILE A 55 -3.51 6.18 21.16
CA ILE A 55 -3.99 6.54 19.81
C ILE A 55 -3.80 5.35 18.87
N ILE A 56 -4.89 4.94 18.22
CA ILE A 56 -4.90 3.88 17.22
C ILE A 56 -5.27 4.50 15.87
N THR A 57 -4.39 4.39 14.91
CA THR A 57 -4.73 4.75 13.52
C THR A 57 -5.44 3.59 12.85
N ASN A 58 -6.42 3.90 12.01
CA ASN A 58 -7.19 2.89 11.28
C ASN A 58 -7.56 3.39 9.90
N GLY A 59 -7.35 2.54 8.89
CA GLY A 59 -7.68 2.90 7.51
C GLY A 59 -7.65 1.71 6.56
N THR A 60 -8.23 1.93 5.38
CA THR A 60 -8.33 0.93 4.31
C THR A 60 -7.68 1.48 3.03
N SER A 61 -6.98 0.65 2.25
CA SER A 61 -6.33 1.00 0.99
C SER A 61 -5.32 2.14 1.19
N ALA A 62 -5.48 3.29 0.54
CA ALA A 62 -4.66 4.49 0.80
C ALA A 62 -4.72 4.93 2.27
N GLY A 63 -5.86 4.79 2.95
CA GLY A 63 -5.98 5.01 4.40
C GLY A 63 -5.23 3.98 5.23
N GLY A 64 -5.15 2.74 4.74
CA GLY A 64 -4.30 1.68 5.31
C GLY A 64 -2.82 2.04 5.22
N ALA A 65 -2.38 2.54 4.06
CA ALA A 65 -1.03 3.06 3.87
C ALA A 65 -0.70 4.21 4.82
N LEU A 66 -1.62 5.20 4.96
CA LEU A 66 -1.47 6.28 5.92
C LEU A 66 -1.39 5.78 7.36
N SER A 67 -2.21 4.79 7.74
CA SER A 67 -2.14 4.17 9.07
C SER A 67 -0.80 3.48 9.30
N SER A 68 -0.26 2.80 8.28
CA SER A 68 1.05 2.16 8.33
C SER A 68 2.18 3.19 8.48
N LEU A 69 2.13 4.28 7.72
CA LEU A 69 3.07 5.39 7.84
C LEU A 69 3.03 6.02 9.23
N MET A 70 1.85 6.30 9.77
CA MET A 70 1.73 6.83 11.14
C MET A 70 2.36 5.90 12.17
N GLY A 71 2.14 4.58 12.01
CA GLY A 71 2.73 3.59 12.92
C GLY A 71 4.24 3.43 12.79
N SER A 72 4.83 3.69 11.62
CA SER A 72 6.26 3.46 11.35
C SER A 72 7.13 4.70 11.47
N THR A 73 6.54 5.92 11.49
CA THR A 73 7.28 7.18 11.35
C THR A 73 7.09 8.15 12.52
N GLY A 74 6.66 7.67 13.69
CA GLY A 74 6.43 8.54 14.86
C GLY A 74 7.66 9.39 15.17
N ASN A 75 7.46 10.69 15.33
CA ASN A 75 8.47 11.70 15.69
C ASN A 75 9.69 11.74 14.75
N HIS A 76 9.57 11.20 13.54
CA HIS A 76 10.72 11.13 12.63
C HIS A 76 11.07 12.52 12.05
N PRO A 77 12.37 12.91 12.03
CA PRO A 77 12.81 14.26 11.64
C PRO A 77 12.55 14.61 10.17
N ASP A 78 12.34 13.65 9.28
CA ASP A 78 11.99 13.94 7.88
C ASP A 78 10.73 14.80 7.74
N TYR A 79 9.77 14.66 8.66
CA TYR A 79 8.49 15.38 8.64
C TYR A 79 8.53 16.70 9.38
N GLU A 80 9.50 16.92 10.25
CA GLU A 80 9.55 18.08 11.14
C GLU A 80 9.52 19.42 10.41
N PRO A 81 10.27 19.65 9.30
CA PRO A 81 10.20 20.94 8.57
C PRO A 81 8.79 21.26 8.05
N TYR A 82 8.04 20.24 7.64
CA TYR A 82 6.67 20.40 7.13
C TYR A 82 5.68 20.67 8.27
N LEU A 83 5.86 20.03 9.41
CA LEU A 83 5.03 20.22 10.60
C LEU A 83 5.24 21.64 11.18
N GLN A 84 6.48 22.11 11.22
CA GLN A 84 6.80 23.49 11.62
C GLN A 84 6.19 24.51 10.66
N ALA A 85 6.31 24.29 9.34
CA ALA A 85 5.71 25.16 8.34
C ALA A 85 4.17 25.20 8.43
N LEU A 86 3.54 24.09 8.82
CA LEU A 86 2.11 24.02 9.06
C LEU A 86 1.67 24.68 10.38
N GLY A 87 2.59 24.95 11.30
CA GLY A 87 2.28 25.42 12.65
C GLY A 87 1.67 24.35 13.55
N ALA A 88 2.09 23.08 13.37
CA ALA A 88 1.63 21.98 14.20
C ALA A 88 1.98 22.19 15.69
N ALA A 89 1.16 21.63 16.58
CA ALA A 89 1.38 21.73 18.02
C ALA A 89 2.75 21.15 18.43
N ASP A 90 3.35 21.73 19.46
CA ASP A 90 4.60 21.24 20.06
C ASP A 90 4.29 20.02 20.94
N ALA A 91 4.17 18.86 20.30
CA ALA A 91 3.88 17.56 20.93
C ALA A 91 4.39 16.44 20.02
N GLY A 92 4.39 15.20 20.52
CA GLY A 92 4.72 14.02 19.72
C GLY A 92 3.65 13.67 18.69
N ASP A 93 4.05 12.92 17.65
CA ASP A 93 3.14 12.36 16.65
C ASP A 93 3.21 10.83 16.56
N ASP A 94 3.81 10.19 17.55
CA ASP A 94 3.82 8.75 17.68
C ASP A 94 2.42 8.22 18.06
N VAL A 95 2.16 6.97 17.66
CA VAL A 95 0.88 6.31 17.93
C VAL A 95 1.10 4.95 18.60
N PHE A 96 0.12 4.52 19.38
CA PHE A 96 0.17 3.25 20.10
C PHE A 96 0.02 2.05 19.17
N ALA A 97 -0.89 2.13 18.19
CA ALA A 97 -1.18 1.03 17.29
C ALA A 97 -1.59 1.52 15.88
N ALA A 98 -1.27 0.71 14.88
CA ALA A 98 -1.69 0.89 13.49
C ALA A 98 -2.55 -0.29 13.05
N SER A 99 -3.79 -0.01 12.62
CA SER A 99 -4.73 -0.99 12.08
C SER A 99 -4.91 -0.72 10.59
N CYS A 100 -4.28 -1.54 9.76
CA CYS A 100 -4.14 -1.36 8.33
C CYS A 100 -4.94 -2.43 7.58
N TYR A 101 -5.93 -2.01 6.81
CA TYR A 101 -6.69 -2.91 5.94
C TYR A 101 -6.26 -2.69 4.50
N CYS A 102 -5.83 -3.77 3.82
CA CYS A 102 -5.30 -3.76 2.45
C CYS A 102 -4.47 -2.48 2.16
N PRO A 103 -3.43 -2.20 2.95
CA PRO A 103 -2.63 -0.99 2.79
C PRO A 103 -1.86 -1.02 1.48
N ILE A 104 -1.89 0.09 0.73
CA ILE A 104 -1.01 0.28 -0.43
C ILE A 104 0.29 0.91 0.09
N ILE A 105 1.26 0.08 0.37
CA ILE A 105 2.57 0.50 0.86
C ILE A 105 3.64 0.34 -0.24
N ASN A 106 4.82 0.90 -0.02
CA ASN A 106 5.99 0.65 -0.86
C ASN A 106 5.74 0.93 -2.36
N LEU A 107 5.05 2.04 -2.65
CA LEU A 107 4.67 2.41 -4.02
C LEU A 107 5.85 2.42 -5.00
N GLU A 108 7.06 2.78 -4.52
CA GLU A 108 8.28 2.77 -5.35
C GLU A 108 8.60 1.40 -5.96
N HIS A 109 8.15 0.31 -5.33
CA HIS A 109 8.42 -1.07 -5.75
C HIS A 109 7.14 -1.88 -5.98
N ALA A 110 5.98 -1.24 -5.86
CA ALA A 110 4.69 -1.92 -5.95
C ALA A 110 4.41 -2.48 -7.35
N ASP A 111 4.83 -1.79 -8.41
CA ASP A 111 4.64 -2.25 -9.79
C ASP A 111 5.37 -3.58 -10.02
N MET A 112 6.65 -3.67 -9.68
CA MET A 112 7.42 -4.90 -9.84
C MET A 112 6.90 -6.06 -8.97
N ALA A 113 6.41 -5.77 -7.77
CA ALA A 113 5.80 -6.77 -6.90
C ALA A 113 4.47 -7.27 -7.46
N TYR A 114 3.62 -6.36 -7.96
CA TYR A 114 2.37 -6.69 -8.62
C TYR A 114 2.60 -7.60 -9.83
N GLU A 115 3.60 -7.29 -10.65
CA GLU A 115 3.92 -8.08 -11.83
C GLU A 115 4.62 -9.40 -11.48
N TRP A 116 5.32 -9.50 -10.35
CA TRP A 116 5.78 -10.80 -9.84
C TRP A 116 4.61 -11.75 -9.59
N GLU A 117 3.50 -11.25 -9.08
CA GLU A 117 2.29 -12.04 -8.84
C GLU A 117 1.52 -12.30 -10.13
N PHE A 118 1.19 -11.26 -10.90
CA PHE A 118 0.19 -11.32 -11.97
C PHE A 118 0.73 -11.43 -13.40
N CYS A 119 2.04 -11.45 -13.65
CA CYS A 119 2.63 -11.43 -15.00
C CYS A 119 2.12 -12.55 -15.93
N SER A 120 1.64 -13.68 -15.39
CA SER A 120 1.09 -14.79 -16.17
C SER A 120 -0.40 -14.60 -16.55
N VAL A 121 -1.05 -13.54 -16.08
CA VAL A 121 -2.48 -13.25 -16.29
C VAL A 121 -2.59 -11.98 -17.12
N ASN A 122 -3.05 -12.09 -18.36
CA ASN A 122 -3.12 -10.97 -19.30
C ASN A 122 -4.52 -10.35 -19.41
N ASP A 123 -5.56 -11.07 -19.01
CA ASP A 123 -6.91 -10.54 -18.87
C ASP A 123 -7.04 -9.79 -17.54
N PHE A 124 -7.76 -8.68 -17.57
CA PHE A 124 -8.02 -7.90 -16.34
C PHE A 124 -9.51 -7.66 -16.14
N HIS A 125 -9.89 -7.62 -14.84
CA HIS A 125 -11.26 -7.42 -14.41
C HIS A 125 -11.29 -6.37 -13.30
N ARG A 126 -11.82 -5.18 -13.60
CA ARG A 126 -11.92 -4.08 -12.63
C ARG A 126 -13.32 -3.49 -12.59
N ALA A 127 -13.59 -2.64 -11.62
CA ALA A 127 -14.80 -1.85 -11.57
C ALA A 127 -14.45 -0.36 -11.53
N ASN A 128 -14.98 0.40 -12.47
CA ASN A 128 -14.90 1.85 -12.42
C ASN A 128 -15.97 2.38 -11.46
N MET A 129 -15.55 3.15 -10.48
CA MET A 129 -16.46 3.81 -9.54
C MET A 129 -16.78 5.22 -10.04
N LYS A 130 -18.07 5.52 -10.10
CA LYS A 130 -18.59 6.88 -10.30
C LYS A 130 -19.61 7.19 -9.22
N MET A 131 -19.71 8.45 -8.81
CA MET A 131 -20.80 8.89 -7.93
C MET A 131 -22.03 9.16 -8.78
N ASP A 132 -23.21 8.68 -8.33
CA ASP A 132 -24.51 9.07 -8.90
C ASP A 132 -24.89 10.49 -8.47
N GLU A 133 -26.01 10.99 -8.97
CA GLU A 133 -26.55 12.31 -8.61
C GLU A 133 -26.87 12.44 -7.10
N GLY A 134 -27.04 11.33 -6.40
CA GLY A 134 -27.29 11.26 -4.96
C GLY A 134 -26.01 11.11 -4.12
N GLY A 135 -24.81 11.12 -4.75
CA GLY A 135 -23.53 10.93 -4.08
C GLY A 135 -23.26 9.49 -3.63
N ARG A 136 -23.91 8.49 -4.24
CA ARG A 136 -23.67 7.08 -3.96
C ARG A 136 -22.68 6.51 -4.97
N PRO A 137 -21.74 5.65 -4.55
CA PRO A 137 -20.84 5.00 -5.47
C PRO A 137 -21.58 3.98 -6.35
N VAL A 138 -21.44 4.12 -7.66
CA VAL A 138 -21.90 3.16 -8.66
C VAL A 138 -20.67 2.53 -9.31
N PHE A 139 -20.62 1.20 -9.27
CA PHE A 139 -19.52 0.42 -9.82
C PHE A 139 -19.94 -0.17 -11.18
N THR A 140 -19.17 0.12 -12.21
CA THR A 140 -19.37 -0.43 -13.55
C THR A 140 -18.22 -1.38 -13.87
N PRO A 141 -18.49 -2.68 -14.13
CA PRO A 141 -17.46 -3.63 -14.53
C PRO A 141 -16.75 -3.18 -15.81
N VAL A 142 -15.44 -3.39 -15.87
CA VAL A 142 -14.61 -3.18 -17.04
C VAL A 142 -13.68 -4.38 -17.17
N ASP A 143 -13.91 -5.17 -18.21
CA ASP A 143 -13.12 -6.35 -18.52
C ASP A 143 -12.31 -6.09 -19.80
N GLY A 144 -11.10 -6.64 -19.87
CA GLY A 144 -10.28 -6.48 -21.05
C GLY A 144 -9.03 -7.36 -21.03
N GLU A 145 -8.24 -7.23 -22.08
CA GLU A 145 -6.93 -7.87 -22.19
C GLU A 145 -5.84 -6.78 -22.27
N MET A 146 -4.68 -7.07 -21.69
CA MET A 146 -3.52 -6.21 -21.82
C MET A 146 -3.02 -6.17 -23.25
N THR A 147 -2.58 -5.00 -23.69
CA THR A 147 -1.91 -4.82 -24.98
C THR A 147 -0.55 -5.52 -24.98
N GLU A 148 0.02 -5.78 -26.17
CA GLU A 148 1.38 -6.33 -26.30
C GLU A 148 2.42 -5.49 -25.56
N GLU A 149 2.25 -4.17 -25.54
CA GLU A 149 3.13 -3.28 -24.80
C GLU A 149 2.99 -3.46 -23.29
N GLN A 150 1.77 -3.56 -22.77
CA GLN A 150 1.54 -3.79 -21.35
C GLN A 150 2.07 -5.17 -20.90
N ILE A 151 1.94 -6.19 -21.75
CA ILE A 151 2.53 -7.51 -21.49
C ILE A 151 4.05 -7.42 -21.43
N ARG A 152 4.68 -6.67 -22.34
CA ARG A 152 6.14 -6.43 -22.31
C ARG A 152 6.55 -5.71 -21.01
N VAL A 153 5.86 -4.64 -20.63
CA VAL A 153 6.09 -3.92 -19.38
C VAL A 153 5.96 -4.85 -18.18
N SER A 154 4.93 -5.68 -18.14
CA SER A 154 4.72 -6.68 -17.09
C SER A 154 5.92 -7.62 -16.92
N VAL A 155 6.47 -8.13 -18.03
CA VAL A 155 7.66 -9.01 -18.00
C VAL A 155 8.89 -8.26 -17.49
N GLU A 156 9.11 -7.03 -17.95
CA GLU A 156 10.24 -6.19 -17.55
C GLU A 156 10.17 -5.83 -16.07
N GLU A 157 9.01 -5.43 -15.57
CA GLU A 157 8.77 -5.11 -14.15
C GLU A 157 8.95 -6.32 -13.24
N LYS A 158 8.38 -7.48 -13.60
CA LYS A 158 8.58 -8.75 -12.88
C LYS A 158 10.07 -9.05 -12.70
N ALA A 159 10.88 -8.83 -13.72
CA ALA A 159 12.31 -9.14 -13.70
C ALA A 159 13.11 -8.27 -12.70
N LEU A 160 12.56 -7.14 -12.26
CA LEU A 160 13.21 -6.26 -11.27
C LEU A 160 12.99 -6.74 -9.83
N PHE A 161 11.91 -7.46 -9.56
CA PHE A 161 11.49 -7.80 -8.20
C PHE A 161 12.48 -8.69 -7.43
N PRO A 162 13.11 -9.75 -8.00
CA PRO A 162 14.05 -10.59 -7.27
C PRO A 162 15.27 -9.83 -6.72
N ALA A 163 15.79 -8.86 -7.48
CA ALA A 163 16.90 -8.04 -7.03
C ALA A 163 16.50 -7.13 -5.85
N TYR A 164 15.30 -6.56 -5.92
CA TYR A 164 14.75 -5.76 -4.83
C TYR A 164 14.56 -6.61 -3.56
N VAL A 165 13.92 -7.77 -3.66
CA VAL A 165 13.74 -8.70 -2.52
C VAL A 165 15.08 -9.05 -1.88
N SER A 166 16.10 -9.32 -2.69
CA SER A 166 17.45 -9.65 -2.20
C SER A 166 18.06 -8.47 -1.41
N SER A 167 17.78 -7.24 -1.81
CA SER A 167 18.28 -6.04 -1.13
C SER A 167 17.69 -5.82 0.25
N LEU A 168 16.48 -6.34 0.50
CA LEU A 168 15.80 -6.23 1.80
C LEU A 168 16.38 -7.14 2.88
N GLY A 169 17.10 -8.21 2.51
CA GLY A 169 17.66 -9.17 3.46
C GLY A 169 16.62 -9.85 4.34
N LEU A 170 15.42 -10.11 3.79
CA LEU A 170 14.31 -10.72 4.51
C LEU A 170 14.65 -12.09 5.05
N LYS A 171 14.08 -12.43 6.19
CA LYS A 171 14.25 -13.74 6.85
C LYS A 171 12.90 -14.22 7.36
N ASP A 172 12.74 -15.55 7.40
CA ASP A 172 11.62 -16.17 8.10
C ASP A 172 11.79 -16.10 9.63
N GLU A 173 10.82 -16.62 10.36
CA GLU A 173 10.79 -16.66 11.83
C GLU A 173 11.94 -17.49 12.44
N ASN A 174 12.59 -18.35 11.67
CA ASN A 174 13.74 -19.15 12.08
C ASN A 174 15.08 -18.50 11.71
N GLY A 175 15.04 -17.33 11.04
CA GLY A 175 16.22 -16.59 10.59
C GLY A 175 16.79 -17.08 9.25
N ALA A 176 16.08 -17.96 8.52
CA ALA A 176 16.49 -18.39 7.19
C ALA A 176 16.17 -17.30 6.15
N PRO A 177 17.06 -17.05 5.17
CA PRO A 177 16.86 -16.00 4.19
C PRO A 177 15.70 -16.30 3.25
N LEU A 178 14.88 -15.28 2.98
CA LEU A 178 13.81 -15.29 1.99
C LEU A 178 14.33 -14.65 0.70
N THR A 179 14.41 -15.44 -0.37
CA THR A 179 15.01 -15.04 -1.65
C THR A 179 14.13 -15.45 -2.81
N LEU A 180 14.34 -14.80 -3.95
CA LEU A 180 13.80 -15.19 -5.26
C LEU A 180 14.96 -15.32 -6.26
N ASP A 181 14.85 -16.29 -7.15
CA ASP A 181 15.71 -16.40 -8.33
C ASP A 181 15.20 -15.51 -9.49
N ALA A 182 15.89 -15.55 -10.63
CA ALA A 182 15.54 -14.73 -11.78
C ALA A 182 14.15 -15.05 -12.39
N ASP A 183 13.64 -16.24 -12.15
CA ASP A 183 12.30 -16.67 -12.62
C ASP A 183 11.20 -16.26 -11.63
N GLY A 184 11.59 -15.74 -10.45
CA GLY A 184 10.69 -15.35 -9.36
C GLY A 184 10.27 -16.54 -8.48
N GLU A 185 11.02 -17.63 -8.54
CA GLU A 185 10.88 -18.79 -7.68
C GLU A 185 11.83 -18.69 -6.47
N GLY A 186 11.52 -19.39 -5.38
CA GLY A 186 12.40 -19.43 -4.22
C GLY A 186 11.70 -19.41 -2.88
N SER A 187 12.49 -19.24 -1.81
CA SER A 187 12.00 -19.35 -0.44
C SER A 187 10.95 -18.30 -0.07
N LEU A 188 11.01 -17.09 -0.66
CA LEU A 188 9.97 -16.08 -0.45
C LEU A 188 8.62 -16.55 -1.02
N LYS A 189 8.61 -17.13 -2.22
CA LYS A 189 7.36 -17.63 -2.83
C LYS A 189 6.76 -18.76 -1.98
N GLU A 190 7.59 -19.69 -1.50
CA GLU A 190 7.12 -20.75 -0.62
C GLU A 190 6.60 -20.22 0.73
N TYR A 191 7.23 -19.18 1.26
CA TYR A 191 6.76 -18.48 2.46
C TYR A 191 5.39 -17.81 2.25
N VAL A 192 5.20 -17.13 1.14
CA VAL A 192 3.90 -16.52 0.76
C VAL A 192 2.83 -17.60 0.60
N LYS A 193 3.14 -18.71 -0.10
CA LYS A 193 2.24 -19.86 -0.22
C LYS A 193 1.85 -20.42 1.16
N HIS A 194 2.80 -20.51 2.07
CA HIS A 194 2.54 -20.98 3.43
C HIS A 194 1.54 -20.08 4.16
N ILE A 195 1.70 -18.75 4.08
CA ILE A 195 0.75 -17.79 4.69
C ILE A 195 -0.67 -17.95 4.11
N VAL A 196 -0.79 -18.09 2.79
CA VAL A 196 -2.09 -18.31 2.12
C VAL A 196 -2.73 -19.63 2.59
N MET A 197 -1.94 -20.73 2.64
CA MET A 197 -2.42 -22.02 3.11
C MET A 197 -2.86 -22.00 4.57
N GLU A 198 -2.12 -21.33 5.46
CA GLU A 198 -2.53 -21.14 6.85
C GLU A 198 -3.82 -20.34 6.97
N SER A 199 -3.98 -19.30 6.15
CA SER A 199 -5.22 -18.52 6.10
C SER A 199 -6.39 -19.39 5.66
N ALA A 200 -6.22 -20.19 4.61
CA ALA A 200 -7.22 -21.15 4.13
C ALA A 200 -7.56 -22.19 5.21
N GLN A 201 -6.56 -22.71 5.94
CA GLN A 201 -6.80 -23.64 7.04
C GLN A 201 -7.63 -23.00 8.16
N ARG A 202 -7.32 -21.75 8.53
CA ARG A 202 -8.12 -21.03 9.55
C ARG A 202 -9.57 -20.82 9.10
N ALA A 203 -9.79 -20.52 7.82
CA ALA A 203 -11.13 -20.40 7.25
C ALA A 203 -11.89 -21.73 7.31
N LEU A 204 -11.22 -22.83 6.89
CA LEU A 204 -11.77 -24.19 6.92
C LEU A 204 -12.12 -24.64 8.36
N ASP A 205 -11.22 -24.40 9.32
CA ASP A 205 -11.44 -24.70 10.74
C ASP A 205 -12.59 -23.84 11.33
N GLY A 206 -12.82 -22.65 10.75
CA GLY A 206 -13.96 -21.77 11.05
C GLY A 206 -15.28 -22.17 10.38
N GLY A 207 -15.30 -23.24 9.58
CA GLY A 207 -16.49 -23.77 8.92
C GLY A 207 -16.79 -23.12 7.55
N VAL A 208 -15.84 -22.41 6.96
CA VAL A 208 -15.99 -21.89 5.58
C VAL A 208 -15.83 -23.06 4.61
N ASP A 209 -16.75 -23.18 3.65
CA ASP A 209 -16.62 -24.13 2.55
C ASP A 209 -15.60 -23.64 1.52
N LEU A 210 -14.57 -24.41 1.27
CA LEU A 210 -13.50 -24.14 0.31
C LEU A 210 -13.50 -25.15 -0.87
N ALA A 211 -14.57 -25.88 -1.09
CA ALA A 211 -14.66 -26.90 -2.14
C ALA A 211 -14.55 -26.31 -3.57
N ASP A 212 -14.88 -25.05 -3.76
CA ASP A 212 -14.75 -24.32 -5.01
C ASP A 212 -13.30 -23.82 -5.28
N LYS A 213 -12.44 -23.84 -4.27
CA LYS A 213 -11.04 -23.38 -4.37
C LYS A 213 -10.15 -24.48 -4.96
N THR A 214 -10.27 -24.69 -6.27
CA THR A 214 -9.58 -25.80 -6.99
C THR A 214 -8.05 -25.70 -6.96
N TRP A 215 -7.50 -24.56 -6.59
CA TRP A 215 -6.07 -24.35 -6.38
C TRP A 215 -5.56 -24.89 -5.03
N LEU A 216 -6.46 -25.36 -4.13
CA LEU A 216 -6.13 -26.02 -2.86
C LEU A 216 -6.26 -27.52 -2.97
N THR A 217 -5.31 -28.27 -2.40
CA THR A 217 -5.47 -29.68 -2.09
C THR A 217 -5.83 -29.83 -0.62
N ILE A 218 -7.06 -30.29 -0.36
CA ILE A 218 -7.56 -30.49 1.00
C ILE A 218 -7.80 -31.99 1.22
N GLU A 219 -7.17 -32.57 2.25
CA GLU A 219 -7.32 -33.97 2.62
C GLU A 219 -7.62 -34.09 4.11
N ASN A 220 -8.67 -34.84 4.45
CA ASN A 220 -9.07 -35.04 5.85
C ASN A 220 -9.23 -33.77 6.67
N GLY A 221 -9.80 -32.70 6.08
CA GLY A 221 -9.98 -31.41 6.72
C GLY A 221 -8.68 -30.61 6.92
N LYS A 222 -7.62 -30.96 6.19
CA LYS A 222 -6.34 -30.26 6.25
C LYS A 222 -5.92 -29.78 4.86
N VAL A 223 -5.51 -28.52 4.77
CA VAL A 223 -4.87 -27.95 3.58
C VAL A 223 -3.47 -28.54 3.47
N LYS A 224 -3.17 -29.22 2.37
CA LYS A 224 -1.91 -29.94 2.13
C LYS A 224 -0.96 -29.19 1.22
N SER A 225 -1.50 -28.59 0.18
CA SER A 225 -0.72 -27.82 -0.81
C SER A 225 -1.61 -26.81 -1.53
N MET A 226 -0.99 -25.88 -2.22
CA MET A 226 -1.64 -24.98 -3.15
C MET A 226 -0.86 -24.90 -4.46
N ASP A 227 -1.59 -24.72 -5.54
CA ASP A 227 -1.05 -24.29 -6.84
C ASP A 227 -1.11 -22.76 -6.89
N PHE A 228 0.06 -22.11 -6.83
CA PHE A 228 0.14 -20.65 -6.82
C PHE A 228 -0.33 -20.03 -8.13
N ALA A 229 -0.01 -20.65 -9.27
CA ALA A 229 -0.44 -20.11 -10.57
C ALA A 229 -1.97 -20.21 -10.74
N ALA A 230 -2.56 -21.33 -10.28
CA ALA A 230 -4.01 -21.48 -10.28
C ALA A 230 -4.69 -20.51 -9.29
N TYR A 231 -4.07 -20.25 -8.14
CA TYR A 231 -4.53 -19.23 -7.18
C TYR A 231 -4.57 -17.83 -7.81
N VAL A 232 -3.47 -17.39 -8.40
CA VAL A 232 -3.37 -16.06 -9.05
C VAL A 232 -4.40 -15.93 -10.18
N LYS A 233 -4.64 -17.01 -10.93
CA LYS A 233 -5.67 -17.04 -11.97
C LYS A 233 -7.09 -17.00 -11.40
N ASP A 234 -7.35 -17.62 -10.25
CA ASP A 234 -8.66 -17.60 -9.56
C ASP A 234 -9.00 -16.21 -9.03
N ILE A 235 -8.03 -15.53 -8.40
CA ILE A 235 -8.24 -14.17 -7.91
C ILE A 235 -8.31 -13.12 -9.04
N THR A 236 -7.78 -13.43 -10.20
CA THR A 236 -7.72 -12.59 -11.42
C THR A 236 -6.92 -11.28 -11.22
N ARG A 237 -6.53 -10.66 -12.33
CA ARG A 237 -5.82 -9.38 -12.36
C ARG A 237 -6.81 -8.22 -12.37
N MET A 238 -6.53 -7.14 -11.64
CA MET A 238 -7.34 -5.94 -11.64
C MET A 238 -6.70 -4.79 -12.43
N LYS A 239 -5.39 -4.61 -12.35
CA LYS A 239 -4.65 -3.51 -12.96
C LYS A 239 -3.85 -3.98 -14.18
N THR A 240 -3.73 -3.11 -15.18
CA THR A 240 -2.80 -3.28 -16.29
C THR A 240 -1.39 -2.82 -15.90
N ALA A 241 -0.36 -3.26 -16.60
CA ALA A 241 1.03 -2.87 -16.32
C ALA A 241 1.40 -1.51 -16.98
N PRO A 242 2.10 -0.61 -16.25
CA PRO A 242 2.37 -0.64 -14.81
C PRO A 242 1.10 -0.47 -13.97
N ALA A 243 1.07 -1.07 -12.78
CA ALA A 243 -0.13 -1.10 -11.97
C ALA A 243 -0.41 0.22 -11.22
N PHE A 244 0.63 0.99 -10.89
CA PHE A 244 0.56 2.19 -10.05
C PHE A 244 1.22 3.41 -10.69
N ASP A 245 2.44 3.31 -11.22
CA ASP A 245 3.15 4.44 -11.86
C ASP A 245 2.94 4.43 -13.39
N ALA A 246 1.80 4.95 -13.83
CA ALA A 246 1.43 4.94 -15.24
C ALA A 246 2.44 5.69 -16.13
N LEU A 247 2.84 5.10 -17.27
CA LEU A 247 3.82 5.68 -18.18
C LEU A 247 3.34 6.99 -18.84
N ASP A 248 2.03 7.24 -18.84
CA ASP A 248 1.39 8.47 -19.32
C ASP A 248 1.05 9.45 -18.21
N LEU A 249 1.42 9.16 -16.95
CA LEU A 249 1.15 9.95 -15.76
C LEU A 249 -0.36 10.09 -15.43
N GLU A 250 -1.21 9.17 -15.86
CA GLU A 250 -2.66 9.24 -15.65
C GLU A 250 -3.15 8.43 -14.44
N SER A 251 -2.25 7.87 -13.62
CA SER A 251 -2.66 7.20 -12.38
C SER A 251 -2.93 8.18 -11.24
N PRO A 252 -3.81 7.81 -10.30
CA PRO A 252 -4.01 8.61 -9.08
C PRO A 252 -2.75 8.75 -8.23
N GLU A 253 -1.85 7.78 -8.30
CA GLU A 253 -0.58 7.77 -7.60
C GLU A 253 0.39 8.78 -8.21
N ASN A 254 0.40 8.95 -9.54
CA ASN A 254 1.17 10.01 -10.19
C ASN A 254 0.73 11.41 -9.71
N ASP A 255 -0.59 11.63 -9.52
CA ASP A 255 -1.11 12.87 -8.93
C ASP A 255 -0.56 13.11 -7.51
N LEU A 256 -0.39 12.05 -6.72
CA LEU A 256 0.13 12.15 -5.35
C LEU A 256 1.56 12.72 -5.34
N PHE A 257 2.40 12.27 -6.29
CA PHE A 257 3.81 12.60 -6.36
C PHE A 257 4.13 13.87 -7.17
N GLY A 258 3.14 14.63 -7.62
CA GLY A 258 3.34 15.97 -8.15
C GLY A 258 4.03 16.91 -7.16
N ASN A 259 4.12 18.17 -7.52
CA ASN A 259 4.58 19.25 -6.63
C ASN A 259 3.64 20.45 -6.71
N GLU A 260 4.03 21.57 -6.09
CA GLU A 260 3.20 22.80 -6.07
C GLU A 260 2.84 23.33 -7.47
N MET A 261 3.70 23.10 -8.47
CA MET A 261 3.54 23.60 -9.85
C MET A 261 3.06 22.51 -10.81
N THR A 262 3.36 21.24 -10.55
CA THR A 262 3.13 20.14 -11.48
C THR A 262 2.16 19.14 -10.87
N ASN A 263 1.07 18.81 -11.60
CA ASN A 263 0.04 17.93 -11.08
C ASN A 263 0.55 16.51 -10.81
N CYS A 264 1.33 15.93 -11.72
CA CYS A 264 1.73 14.52 -11.66
C CYS A 264 3.22 14.35 -11.95
N ARG A 265 3.82 13.33 -11.34
CA ARG A 265 5.19 12.90 -11.55
C ARG A 265 5.28 11.38 -11.42
N HIS A 266 6.29 10.81 -12.06
CA HIS A 266 6.71 9.44 -11.79
C HIS A 266 7.31 9.31 -10.40
N PHE A 267 7.22 8.12 -9.82
CA PHE A 267 7.84 7.82 -8.53
C PHE A 267 8.72 6.57 -8.57
N THR A 268 8.62 5.75 -9.63
CA THR A 268 9.49 4.61 -9.89
C THR A 268 10.62 4.98 -10.87
N GLU A 269 11.73 4.26 -10.81
CA GLU A 269 12.82 4.43 -11.78
C GLU A 269 12.42 3.90 -13.15
N TYR A 270 11.69 2.77 -13.17
CA TYR A 270 11.25 2.14 -14.40
C TYR A 270 10.33 3.07 -15.21
N SER A 271 9.26 3.57 -14.61
CA SER A 271 8.29 4.41 -15.33
C SER A 271 8.89 5.75 -15.75
N ALA A 272 9.76 6.36 -14.93
CA ALA A 272 10.46 7.57 -15.32
C ALA A 272 11.40 7.36 -16.53
N ALA A 273 12.05 6.19 -16.61
CA ALA A 273 12.92 5.84 -17.75
C ALA A 273 12.12 5.48 -19.02
N ASN A 274 10.88 5.03 -18.88
CA ASN A 274 10.03 4.58 -19.97
C ASN A 274 8.82 5.49 -20.22
N THR A 275 8.86 6.73 -19.72
CA THR A 275 7.74 7.68 -19.83
C THR A 275 7.29 7.91 -21.27
N LYS A 276 5.98 7.97 -21.46
CA LYS A 276 5.36 8.26 -22.80
C LYS A 276 5.03 9.74 -22.99
N VAL A 277 5.18 10.52 -21.96
CA VAL A 277 4.88 11.96 -21.96
C VAL A 277 6.05 12.72 -21.40
N GLN A 278 6.00 14.06 -21.50
CA GLN A 278 6.97 14.87 -20.78
C GLN A 278 6.68 14.78 -19.28
N GLY A 279 7.59 14.15 -18.54
CA GLY A 279 7.44 13.95 -17.11
C GLY A 279 8.80 13.82 -16.41
N GLU A 280 8.80 14.11 -15.13
CA GLU A 280 9.97 13.98 -14.25
C GLU A 280 9.65 12.98 -13.13
N ARG A 281 10.68 12.44 -12.53
CA ARG A 281 10.53 11.67 -11.29
C ARG A 281 10.45 12.62 -10.08
N ALA A 282 9.63 12.27 -9.11
CA ALA A 282 9.59 12.92 -7.80
C ALA A 282 10.94 12.76 -7.08
N GLU A 283 11.24 13.71 -6.20
CA GLU A 283 12.44 13.65 -5.39
C GLU A 283 12.47 12.38 -4.53
N LYS A 284 13.61 11.71 -4.45
CA LYS A 284 13.78 10.47 -3.66
C LYS A 284 13.32 10.62 -2.20
N LYS A 285 13.56 11.79 -1.60
CA LYS A 285 13.10 12.08 -0.24
C LYS A 285 11.57 12.02 -0.14
N ILE A 286 10.85 12.58 -1.11
CA ILE A 286 9.38 12.58 -1.12
C ILE A 286 8.85 11.15 -1.30
N VAL A 287 9.45 10.37 -2.20
CA VAL A 287 9.08 8.97 -2.40
C VAL A 287 9.30 8.17 -1.11
N LYS A 288 10.47 8.29 -0.48
CA LYS A 288 10.77 7.70 0.83
C LYS A 288 9.69 8.04 1.88
N MET A 289 9.30 9.31 1.98
CA MET A 289 8.33 9.77 2.98
C MET A 289 6.92 9.18 2.81
N LEU A 290 6.63 8.53 1.70
CA LEU A 290 5.38 7.79 1.45
C LEU A 290 5.58 6.27 1.55
N ASN A 291 6.76 5.78 1.92
CA ASN A 291 7.08 4.37 2.01
C ASN A 291 7.34 3.96 3.48
N PRO A 292 6.37 3.32 4.16
CA PRO A 292 6.56 2.89 5.55
C PRO A 292 7.71 1.87 5.71
N MET A 293 8.05 1.10 4.67
CA MET A 293 9.13 0.11 4.71
C MET A 293 10.50 0.74 4.93
N GLU A 294 10.71 1.97 4.45
CA GLU A 294 11.95 2.73 4.64
C GLU A 294 12.19 3.14 6.12
N TYR A 295 11.14 3.09 6.94
CA TYR A 295 11.19 3.52 8.34
C TYR A 295 11.13 2.36 9.34
N VAL A 296 10.75 1.16 8.94
CA VAL A 296 10.59 0.01 9.86
C VAL A 296 11.89 -0.28 10.62
N MET A 297 13.05 -0.17 9.95
CA MET A 297 14.37 -0.39 10.55
C MET A 297 15.09 0.90 10.94
N ASP A 298 14.51 2.07 10.69
CA ASP A 298 15.12 3.36 11.01
C ASP A 298 15.01 3.65 12.52
N GLU A 299 16.13 3.72 13.22
CA GLU A 299 16.18 3.95 14.66
C GLU A 299 15.70 5.35 15.08
N MET A 300 15.65 6.31 14.16
CA MET A 300 15.14 7.65 14.44
C MET A 300 13.61 7.71 14.51
N ALA A 301 12.92 6.70 13.98
CA ALA A 301 11.47 6.63 14.04
C ALA A 301 10.99 5.92 15.31
N GLN A 302 10.01 6.50 15.98
CA GLN A 302 9.28 5.85 17.08
C GLN A 302 8.15 5.01 16.48
N LYS A 303 8.32 3.68 16.47
CA LYS A 303 7.35 2.75 15.89
C LYS A 303 6.19 2.49 16.85
N ALA A 304 5.00 2.31 16.33
CA ALA A 304 3.86 1.82 17.09
C ALA A 304 4.17 0.47 17.74
N HIS A 305 3.65 0.26 18.94
CA HIS A 305 3.83 -1.01 19.66
C HIS A 305 3.10 -2.18 19.00
N HIS A 306 2.03 -1.88 18.24
CA HIS A 306 1.18 -2.89 17.64
C HIS A 306 0.87 -2.53 16.18
N PHE A 307 1.11 -3.49 15.28
CA PHE A 307 0.65 -3.44 13.91
C PHE A 307 -0.34 -4.56 13.64
N ARG A 308 -1.43 -4.24 12.96
CA ARG A 308 -2.39 -5.20 12.46
C ARG A 308 -2.63 -4.95 10.99
N ILE A 309 -2.11 -5.82 10.15
CA ILE A 309 -2.26 -5.76 8.70
C ILE A 309 -3.21 -6.85 8.27
N ARG A 310 -4.18 -6.52 7.43
CA ARG A 310 -5.17 -7.47 6.90
C ARG A 310 -5.54 -7.10 5.47
N HIS A 311 -5.73 -8.11 4.65
CA HIS A 311 -6.43 -8.00 3.38
C HIS A 311 -7.37 -9.19 3.19
N GLY A 312 -8.32 -9.08 2.26
CA GLY A 312 -9.25 -10.16 1.92
C GLY A 312 -8.64 -11.12 0.89
N GLU A 313 -9.14 -12.33 0.84
CA GLU A 313 -8.71 -13.34 -0.15
C GLU A 313 -8.99 -12.92 -1.61
N CYS A 314 -10.01 -12.07 -1.80
CA CYS A 314 -10.39 -11.54 -3.12
C CYS A 314 -9.73 -10.20 -3.44
N ASP A 315 -8.81 -9.72 -2.59
CA ASP A 315 -8.06 -8.50 -2.86
C ASP A 315 -7.04 -8.76 -3.97
N ARG A 316 -7.22 -8.09 -5.07
CA ARG A 316 -6.39 -8.17 -6.28
C ARG A 316 -5.86 -6.80 -6.72
N ASP A 317 -6.05 -5.81 -5.86
CA ASP A 317 -5.49 -4.47 -5.99
C ASP A 317 -4.15 -4.35 -5.27
N THR A 318 -4.09 -4.85 -4.05
CA THR A 318 -2.91 -4.78 -3.19
C THR A 318 -2.44 -6.15 -2.66
N SER A 319 -3.19 -7.20 -2.88
CA SER A 319 -3.04 -8.56 -2.37
C SER A 319 -1.65 -8.92 -1.77
N LEU A 320 -0.87 -9.72 -2.45
CA LEU A 320 0.45 -10.19 -1.96
C LEU A 320 1.59 -9.16 -2.12
N VAL A 321 1.30 -7.94 -2.58
CA VAL A 321 2.28 -6.84 -2.72
C VAL A 321 2.53 -6.12 -1.40
N ILE A 322 1.78 -6.45 -0.39
CA ILE A 322 1.83 -5.84 0.95
C ILE A 322 3.09 -6.23 1.72
#